data_0f97c35d6348160eec6e5b0329b01543
#
_entry.id   0f97c35d6348160eec6e5b0329b01543
#
_cell.length_a   1.000
_cell.length_b   1.000
_cell.length_c   1.000
_cell.angle_alpha   90.00
_cell.angle_beta   90.00
_cell.angle_gamma   90.00
#
_symmetry.space_group_name_H-M   'P 1'
#
loop_
_entity.id
_entity.type
_entity.pdbx_description
1 polymer ?
#
loop_
_entity_poly.entity_id
_entity_poly.type
_entity_poly.pdbx_seq_one_letter_code
_entity_poly.pdbx_strand_id
1 'polypeptide(L)'
;MADECEKHTPFSGVVELDESYFGAKRIRGKRGRGAGGKTIVFGILKRDNQVYTEIVPDASKATLQKVIKGHISAESVINTDGWRGYHGLVDMGYEKHFRVHHGGNEFARGSQHINGIESFWGYAKNRLVKFNGVPKHTFYLHLKETEFRFNHRKEDLYKLLLKMLRNHPLE
;
A
#
# COMPACT_ATOMS: atom_id res chain seq x y z
N MET A 1 -8.63 5.72 13.94
CA MET A 1 -8.08 5.70 12.57
C MET A 1 -7.48 4.34 12.20
N ALA A 2 -6.52 3.80 12.97
CA ALA A 2 -5.95 2.48 12.64
C ALA A 2 -7.03 1.39 12.57
N ASP A 3 -7.85 1.25 13.60
CA ASP A 3 -8.95 0.28 13.65
C ASP A 3 -9.97 0.46 12.52
N GLU A 4 -10.16 1.70 12.06
CA GLU A 4 -11.04 1.99 10.92
C GLU A 4 -10.45 1.48 9.60
N CYS A 5 -9.14 1.61 9.42
CA CYS A 5 -8.45 1.07 8.26
C CYS A 5 -8.47 -0.46 8.19
N GLU A 6 -8.62 -1.14 9.33
CA GLU A 6 -8.68 -2.61 9.37
C GLU A 6 -10.10 -3.16 9.09
N LYS A 7 -11.13 -2.29 9.14
CA LYS A 7 -12.53 -2.66 8.89
C LYS A 7 -12.87 -2.56 7.40
N HIS A 8 -12.20 -3.30 6.56
CA HIS A 8 -12.51 -3.28 5.14
C HIS A 8 -13.05 -4.62 4.64
N THR A 9 -13.94 -4.55 3.67
CA THR A 9 -14.33 -5.70 2.87
C THR A 9 -13.25 -6.02 1.84
N PRO A 10 -13.11 -7.27 1.37
CA PRO A 10 -12.17 -7.60 0.32
C PRO A 10 -12.33 -6.67 -0.90
N PHE A 11 -11.21 -6.19 -1.40
CA PHE A 11 -11.20 -5.38 -2.60
C PHE A 11 -11.66 -6.19 -3.82
N SER A 12 -12.51 -5.60 -4.63
CA SER A 12 -13.01 -6.16 -5.89
C SER A 12 -12.83 -5.17 -7.03
N GLY A 13 -12.82 -5.65 -8.27
CA GLY A 13 -12.61 -4.84 -9.46
C GLY A 13 -11.14 -4.68 -9.81
N VAL A 14 -10.72 -3.50 -10.29
CA VAL A 14 -9.33 -3.27 -10.69
C VAL A 14 -8.51 -2.81 -9.51
N VAL A 15 -7.46 -3.57 -9.17
CA VAL A 15 -6.53 -3.27 -8.08
C VAL A 15 -5.10 -3.13 -8.56
N GLU A 16 -4.34 -2.28 -7.90
CA GLU A 16 -2.91 -2.05 -8.12
C GLU A 16 -2.15 -2.52 -6.88
N LEU A 17 -1.09 -3.29 -7.06
CA LEU A 17 -0.26 -3.82 -6.00
C LEU A 17 1.17 -3.37 -6.17
N ASP A 18 1.80 -2.95 -5.09
CA ASP A 18 3.22 -2.60 -5.05
C ASP A 18 3.74 -2.67 -3.62
N GLU A 19 5.06 -2.81 -3.45
CA GLU A 19 5.71 -2.69 -2.17
C GLU A 19 6.60 -1.44 -2.09
N SER A 20 6.66 -0.85 -0.89
CA SER A 20 7.52 0.29 -0.63
C SER A 20 8.35 0.11 0.64
N TYR A 21 9.53 0.71 0.62
CA TYR A 21 10.54 0.57 1.66
C TYR A 21 10.67 1.88 2.42
N PHE A 22 10.42 1.84 3.73
CA PHE A 22 10.50 2.98 4.65
C PHE A 22 11.69 2.85 5.59
N GLY A 23 12.38 3.95 5.85
CA GLY A 23 13.57 4.02 6.69
C GLY A 23 14.65 4.92 6.12
N ALA A 24 15.82 4.94 6.73
CA ALA A 24 16.91 5.81 6.31
C ALA A 24 17.34 5.55 4.85
N LYS A 25 17.63 6.63 4.11
CA LYS A 25 18.12 6.55 2.72
C LYS A 25 19.45 5.80 2.63
N ARG A 26 20.29 5.91 3.67
CA ARG A 26 21.61 5.29 3.75
C ARG A 26 21.87 4.76 5.14
N ILE A 27 22.33 3.51 5.23
CA ILE A 27 22.75 2.88 6.49
C ILE A 27 24.12 2.24 6.26
N ARG A 28 25.15 2.65 7.03
CA ARG A 28 26.50 2.10 6.98
C ARG A 28 27.07 1.98 5.55
N GLY A 29 26.92 3.03 4.74
CA GLY A 29 27.41 3.05 3.36
C GLY A 29 26.52 2.40 2.31
N LYS A 30 25.56 1.56 2.67
CA LYS A 30 24.60 0.92 1.75
C LYS A 30 23.41 1.83 1.47
N ARG A 31 22.95 1.88 0.22
CA ARG A 31 21.82 2.70 -0.26
C ARG A 31 20.72 1.82 -0.86
N GLY A 32 19.54 2.40 -1.05
CA GLY A 32 18.44 1.77 -1.76
C GLY A 32 17.77 0.64 -0.96
N ARG A 33 17.20 -0.32 -1.68
CA ARG A 33 16.51 -1.50 -1.10
C ARG A 33 17.45 -2.36 -0.25
N GLY A 34 18.74 -2.40 -0.58
CA GLY A 34 19.78 -3.14 0.16
C GLY A 34 20.25 -2.50 1.47
N ALA A 35 19.82 -1.28 1.84
CA ALA A 35 20.11 -0.70 3.15
C ALA A 35 19.31 -1.46 4.22
N GLY A 36 19.99 -2.14 5.13
CA GLY A 36 19.36 -2.94 6.20
C GLY A 36 18.45 -2.09 7.11
N GLY A 37 17.53 -2.76 7.82
CA GLY A 37 16.68 -2.13 8.82
C GLY A 37 15.50 -1.31 8.27
N LYS A 38 15.22 -1.36 6.98
CA LYS A 38 14.01 -0.77 6.41
C LYS A 38 12.77 -1.59 6.74
N THR A 39 11.67 -0.89 6.96
CA THR A 39 10.33 -1.49 7.07
C THR A 39 9.77 -1.65 5.67
N ILE A 40 9.34 -2.86 5.35
CA ILE A 40 8.69 -3.17 4.08
C ILE A 40 7.19 -3.02 4.28
N VAL A 41 6.55 -2.25 3.42
CA VAL A 41 5.11 -2.06 3.42
C VAL A 41 4.58 -2.54 2.08
N PHE A 42 3.63 -3.46 2.13
CA PHE A 42 2.85 -3.87 0.98
C PHE A 42 1.58 -3.02 0.89
N GLY A 43 1.22 -2.59 -0.32
CA GLY A 43 0.04 -1.77 -0.59
C GLY A 43 -0.87 -2.39 -1.62
N ILE A 44 -2.16 -2.28 -1.37
CA ILE A 44 -3.25 -2.63 -2.27
C ILE A 44 -4.05 -1.36 -2.51
N LEU A 45 -4.16 -0.91 -3.76
CA LEU A 45 -4.99 0.23 -4.12
C LEU A 45 -6.10 -0.19 -5.06
N LYS A 46 -7.33 0.04 -4.67
CA LYS A 46 -8.50 -0.06 -5.54
C LYS A 46 -8.65 1.23 -6.35
N ARG A 47 -8.95 1.13 -7.63
CA ARG A 47 -8.96 2.30 -8.56
C ARG A 47 -9.99 3.38 -8.25
N ASP A 48 -10.96 3.13 -7.41
CA ASP A 48 -11.85 4.17 -6.85
C ASP A 48 -11.21 4.96 -5.70
N ASN A 49 -9.90 4.80 -5.52
CA ASN A 49 -9.02 5.55 -4.64
C ASN A 49 -8.98 5.11 -3.16
N GLN A 50 -9.32 3.89 -2.86
CA GLN A 50 -9.06 3.30 -1.54
C GLN A 50 -7.74 2.55 -1.55
N VAL A 51 -6.94 2.74 -0.50
CA VAL A 51 -5.69 2.02 -0.27
C VAL A 51 -5.76 1.26 1.05
N TYR A 52 -5.17 0.08 1.06
CA TYR A 52 -4.85 -0.68 2.26
C TYR A 52 -3.34 -0.93 2.31
N THR A 53 -2.76 -0.85 3.49
CA THR A 53 -1.32 -1.10 3.69
C THR A 53 -1.07 -2.09 4.79
N GLU A 54 -0.08 -2.96 4.60
CA GLU A 54 0.36 -3.94 5.58
C GLU A 54 1.89 -3.95 5.70
N ILE A 55 2.39 -3.96 6.94
CA ILE A 55 3.82 -4.14 7.20
C ILE A 55 4.13 -5.62 7.07
N VAL A 56 5.03 -5.95 6.15
CA VAL A 56 5.41 -7.34 5.87
C VAL A 56 6.87 -7.62 6.26
N PRO A 57 7.20 -8.83 6.70
CA PRO A 57 8.56 -9.18 7.09
C PRO A 57 9.51 -9.20 5.90
N ASP A 58 9.01 -9.57 4.74
CA ASP A 58 9.75 -9.65 3.47
C ASP A 58 8.81 -9.50 2.27
N ALA A 59 9.37 -9.29 1.08
CA ALA A 59 8.65 -9.22 -0.18
C ALA A 59 8.71 -10.57 -0.94
N SER A 60 8.72 -11.70 -0.23
CA SER A 60 8.69 -13.02 -0.85
C SER A 60 7.31 -13.32 -1.43
N LYS A 61 7.28 -14.20 -2.44
CA LYS A 61 6.05 -14.67 -3.06
C LYS A 61 5.05 -15.20 -2.02
N ALA A 62 5.51 -16.01 -1.06
CA ALA A 62 4.65 -16.60 -0.03
C ALA A 62 4.01 -15.55 0.87
N THR A 63 4.80 -14.54 1.33
CA THR A 63 4.31 -13.45 2.16
C THR A 63 3.28 -12.61 1.42
N LEU A 64 3.60 -12.14 0.21
CA LEU A 64 2.70 -11.29 -0.57
C LEU A 64 1.40 -12.00 -0.95
N GLN A 65 1.49 -13.26 -1.39
CA GLN A 65 0.31 -14.05 -1.75
C GLN A 65 -0.64 -14.29 -0.57
N LYS A 66 -0.12 -14.43 0.65
CA LYS A 66 -0.95 -14.55 1.86
C LYS A 66 -1.78 -13.28 2.09
N VAL A 67 -1.16 -12.11 1.98
CA VAL A 67 -1.87 -10.82 2.13
C VAL A 67 -2.89 -10.62 1.00
N ILE A 68 -2.50 -10.87 -0.24
CA ILE A 68 -3.37 -10.76 -1.42
C ILE A 68 -4.62 -11.63 -1.24
N LYS A 69 -4.46 -12.89 -0.85
CA LYS A 69 -5.58 -13.83 -0.65
C LYS A 69 -6.53 -13.40 0.45
N GLY A 70 -6.03 -12.71 1.49
CA GLY A 70 -6.85 -12.22 2.59
C GLY A 70 -7.65 -10.95 2.26
N HIS A 71 -7.23 -10.17 1.24
CA HIS A 71 -7.75 -8.82 1.03
C HIS A 71 -8.34 -8.55 -0.36
N ILE A 72 -8.20 -9.48 -1.30
CA ILE A 72 -8.63 -9.27 -2.69
C ILE A 72 -9.53 -10.43 -3.12
N SER A 73 -10.69 -10.11 -3.70
CA SER A 73 -11.58 -11.11 -4.28
C SER A 73 -10.96 -11.76 -5.52
N ALA A 74 -11.22 -13.07 -5.75
CA ALA A 74 -10.65 -13.83 -6.87
C ALA A 74 -11.01 -13.28 -8.26
N GLU A 75 -12.17 -12.66 -8.39
CA GLU A 75 -12.68 -12.01 -9.62
C GLU A 75 -12.02 -10.65 -9.94
N SER A 76 -11.04 -10.23 -9.12
CA SER A 76 -10.35 -8.95 -9.33
C SER A 76 -9.36 -9.00 -10.48
N VAL A 77 -9.20 -7.87 -11.15
CA VAL A 77 -8.14 -7.61 -12.12
C VAL A 77 -6.97 -6.99 -11.40
N ILE A 78 -5.85 -7.71 -11.34
CA ILE A 78 -4.65 -7.29 -10.59
C ILE A 78 -3.63 -6.66 -11.54
N ASN A 79 -3.15 -5.47 -11.21
CA ASN A 79 -2.02 -4.82 -11.87
C ASN A 79 -0.83 -4.75 -10.89
N THR A 80 0.35 -5.19 -11.33
CA THR A 80 1.59 -5.14 -10.55
C THR A 80 2.73 -4.63 -11.41
N ASP A 81 3.86 -4.29 -10.79
CA ASP A 81 5.13 -4.23 -11.51
C ASP A 81 5.59 -5.64 -11.94
N GLY A 82 6.73 -5.71 -12.62
CA GLY A 82 7.33 -6.99 -13.07
C GLY A 82 8.02 -7.80 -11.98
N TRP A 83 7.85 -7.49 -10.69
CA TRP A 83 8.54 -8.16 -9.60
C TRP A 83 8.16 -9.64 -9.47
N ARG A 84 9.16 -10.51 -9.21
CA ARG A 84 8.97 -11.97 -9.15
C ARG A 84 8.05 -12.42 -8.00
N GLY A 85 7.87 -11.62 -6.97
CA GLY A 85 6.97 -11.87 -5.85
C GLY A 85 5.50 -12.04 -6.27
N TYR A 86 5.12 -11.47 -7.41
CA TYR A 86 3.75 -11.54 -7.95
C TYR A 86 3.52 -12.69 -8.94
N HIS A 87 4.51 -13.57 -9.15
CA HIS A 87 4.35 -14.70 -10.05
C HIS A 87 3.35 -15.73 -9.51
N GLY A 88 2.50 -16.25 -10.39
CA GLY A 88 1.55 -17.32 -10.05
C GLY A 88 0.23 -16.83 -9.43
N LEU A 89 -0.12 -15.55 -9.53
CA LEU A 89 -1.42 -15.05 -9.06
C LEU A 89 -2.57 -15.69 -9.84
N VAL A 90 -2.42 -15.91 -11.16
CA VAL A 90 -3.42 -16.62 -11.96
C VAL A 90 -3.60 -18.06 -11.49
N ASP A 91 -2.49 -18.74 -11.10
CA ASP A 91 -2.52 -20.11 -10.56
C ASP A 91 -3.23 -20.18 -9.20
N MET A 92 -3.35 -19.03 -8.50
CA MET A 92 -4.11 -18.90 -7.25
C MET A 92 -5.61 -18.68 -7.46
N GLY A 93 -6.07 -18.62 -8.72
CA GLY A 93 -7.48 -18.44 -9.08
C GLY A 93 -7.91 -17.01 -9.35
N TYR A 94 -6.97 -16.05 -9.43
CA TYR A 94 -7.31 -14.69 -9.86
C TYR A 94 -7.56 -14.64 -11.37
N GLU A 95 -8.65 -13.99 -11.78
CA GLU A 95 -9.12 -14.00 -13.17
C GLU A 95 -8.10 -13.38 -14.12
N LYS A 96 -7.52 -12.24 -13.74
CA LYS A 96 -6.57 -11.49 -14.61
C LYS A 96 -5.45 -10.85 -13.79
N HIS A 97 -4.22 -11.07 -14.25
CA HIS A 97 -3.02 -10.41 -13.72
C HIS A 97 -2.24 -9.75 -14.85
N PHE A 98 -2.10 -8.44 -14.79
CA PHE A 98 -1.32 -7.64 -15.73
C PHE A 98 -0.03 -7.14 -15.07
N ARG A 99 1.10 -7.32 -15.77
CA ARG A 99 2.40 -6.83 -15.35
C ARG A 99 2.74 -5.58 -16.14
N VAL A 100 3.02 -4.50 -15.42
CA VAL A 100 3.45 -3.23 -15.99
C VAL A 100 4.97 -3.19 -15.99
N HIS A 101 5.60 -3.03 -17.17
CA HIS A 101 7.05 -2.91 -17.29
C HIS A 101 7.45 -1.45 -17.43
N HIS A 102 8.26 -0.94 -16.50
CA HIS A 102 8.77 0.44 -16.52
C HIS A 102 9.97 0.67 -17.49
N GLY A 103 10.39 -0.34 -18.24
CA GLY A 103 11.64 -0.31 -19.03
C GLY A 103 11.52 0.01 -20.53
N GLY A 104 10.33 0.20 -21.06
CA GLY A 104 10.12 0.62 -22.44
C GLY A 104 9.31 1.91 -22.46
N ASN A 105 9.54 2.79 -23.46
CA ASN A 105 8.72 3.98 -23.71
C ASN A 105 7.22 3.67 -24.03
N GLU A 106 6.71 2.57 -23.52
CA GLU A 106 5.29 2.22 -23.58
C GLU A 106 4.60 2.89 -22.39
N PHE A 107 4.18 4.14 -22.59
CA PHE A 107 3.11 4.72 -21.79
C PHE A 107 1.97 3.72 -21.74
N ALA A 108 1.52 3.39 -20.51
CA ALA A 108 0.52 2.40 -20.17
C ALA A 108 -0.46 2.06 -21.30
N ARG A 109 -0.50 0.80 -21.74
CA ARG A 109 -1.49 0.35 -22.71
C ARG A 109 -2.89 0.42 -22.10
N GLY A 110 -3.57 1.55 -22.31
CA GLY A 110 -4.93 1.76 -21.81
C GLY A 110 -5.04 1.81 -20.28
N SER A 111 -5.85 0.94 -19.71
CA SER A 111 -6.14 0.91 -18.27
C SER A 111 -5.11 0.13 -17.40
N GLN A 112 -4.05 -0.41 -18.00
CA GLN A 112 -3.05 -1.24 -17.30
C GLN A 112 -1.89 -0.36 -16.79
N HIS A 113 -1.96 0.08 -15.55
CA HIS A 113 -0.92 0.88 -14.89
C HIS A 113 -0.97 0.68 -13.37
N ILE A 114 0.08 1.15 -12.67
CA ILE A 114 0.18 1.17 -11.21
C ILE A 114 0.41 2.60 -10.66
N ASN A 115 0.07 3.61 -11.46
CA ASN A 115 0.30 5.02 -11.11
C ASN A 115 -0.44 5.45 -9.83
N GLY A 116 -1.55 4.81 -9.52
CA GLY A 116 -2.34 5.10 -8.32
C GLY A 116 -1.59 4.73 -7.05
N ILE A 117 -1.07 3.50 -6.97
CA ILE A 117 -0.30 3.06 -5.80
C ILE A 117 1.05 3.77 -5.69
N GLU A 118 1.71 4.08 -6.82
CA GLU A 118 2.93 4.90 -6.83
C GLU A 118 2.68 6.31 -6.30
N SER A 119 1.57 6.93 -6.70
CA SER A 119 1.13 8.24 -6.18
C SER A 119 0.89 8.20 -4.67
N PHE A 120 0.26 7.14 -4.17
CA PHE A 120 0.11 6.94 -2.73
C PHE A 120 1.47 6.84 -2.02
N TRP A 121 2.45 6.10 -2.57
CA TRP A 121 3.78 6.03 -1.98
C TRP A 121 4.49 7.38 -1.95
N GLY A 122 4.35 8.18 -3.00
CA GLY A 122 4.83 9.57 -3.03
C GLY A 122 4.22 10.40 -1.90
N TYR A 123 2.91 10.35 -1.75
CA TYR A 123 2.18 11.02 -0.67
C TYR A 123 2.64 10.55 0.71
N ALA A 124 2.72 9.24 0.94
CA ALA A 124 3.13 8.67 2.23
C ALA A 124 4.56 9.07 2.61
N LYS A 125 5.50 8.99 1.67
CA LYS A 125 6.90 9.39 1.91
C LYS A 125 7.03 10.88 2.20
N ASN A 126 6.34 11.73 1.44
CA ASN A 126 6.34 13.19 1.66
C ASN A 126 5.72 13.59 3.00
N ARG A 127 4.70 12.86 3.46
CA ARG A 127 4.12 13.08 4.77
C ARG A 127 5.06 12.64 5.89
N LEU A 128 5.58 11.41 5.82
CA LEU A 128 6.37 10.81 6.89
C LEU A 128 7.77 11.43 7.05
N VAL A 129 8.36 11.99 5.99
CA VAL A 129 9.66 12.68 6.07
C VAL A 129 9.61 13.90 6.98
N LYS A 130 8.45 14.54 7.13
CA LYS A 130 8.28 15.74 7.99
C LYS A 130 8.49 15.44 9.48
N PHE A 131 8.41 14.19 9.89
CA PHE A 131 8.67 13.79 11.28
C PHE A 131 10.16 13.62 11.61
N ASN A 132 11.07 13.81 10.62
CA ASN A 132 12.51 13.66 10.78
C ASN A 132 12.97 12.33 11.40
N GLY A 133 12.18 11.30 11.19
CA GLY A 133 12.36 9.94 11.72
C GLY A 133 11.17 9.49 12.54
N VAL A 134 10.70 8.28 12.24
CA VAL A 134 9.59 7.65 12.94
C VAL A 134 10.12 6.39 13.60
N PRO A 135 10.01 6.26 14.95
CA PRO A 135 10.43 5.04 15.64
C PRO A 135 9.67 3.81 15.12
N LYS A 136 10.33 2.66 15.07
CA LYS A 136 9.72 1.44 14.52
C LYS A 136 8.43 1.02 15.24
N HIS A 137 8.37 1.19 16.56
CA HIS A 137 7.21 0.81 17.35
C HIS A 137 5.98 1.69 17.12
N THR A 138 6.16 2.94 16.65
CA THR A 138 5.06 3.85 16.31
C THR A 138 4.79 3.90 14.80
N PHE A 139 5.64 3.31 13.97
CA PHE A 139 5.55 3.40 12.52
C PHE A 139 4.20 2.92 11.98
N TYR A 140 3.67 1.82 12.55
CA TYR A 140 2.36 1.30 12.18
C TYR A 140 1.25 2.37 12.31
N LEU A 141 1.20 3.08 13.44
CA LEU A 141 0.19 4.11 13.68
C LEU A 141 0.30 5.27 12.69
N HIS A 142 1.53 5.73 12.40
CA HIS A 142 1.77 6.77 11.39
C HIS A 142 1.41 6.32 9.97
N LEU A 143 1.67 5.05 9.65
CA LEU A 143 1.29 4.45 8.38
C LEU A 143 -0.23 4.43 8.22
N LYS A 144 -0.95 3.91 9.22
CA LYS A 144 -2.43 3.83 9.21
C LYS A 144 -3.09 5.22 9.24
N GLU A 145 -2.52 6.19 9.93
CA GLU A 145 -2.98 7.58 9.84
C GLU A 145 -2.80 8.13 8.41
N THR A 146 -1.70 7.79 7.76
CA THR A 146 -1.42 8.22 6.38
C THR A 146 -2.40 7.57 5.40
N GLU A 147 -2.67 6.29 5.55
CA GLU A 147 -3.68 5.52 4.80
C GLU A 147 -5.07 6.13 4.98
N PHE A 148 -5.50 6.35 6.23
CA PHE A 148 -6.78 6.96 6.55
C PHE A 148 -6.96 8.33 5.88
N ARG A 149 -5.95 9.20 5.99
CA ARG A 149 -5.98 10.54 5.36
C ARG A 149 -6.03 10.48 3.83
N PHE A 150 -5.37 9.51 3.24
CA PHE A 150 -5.43 9.32 1.79
C PHE A 150 -6.81 8.83 1.36
N ASN A 151 -7.38 7.89 2.05
CA ASN A 151 -8.70 7.33 1.75
C ASN A 151 -9.81 8.39 1.89
N HIS A 152 -9.69 9.29 2.85
CA HIS A 152 -10.66 10.37 3.12
C HIS A 152 -10.23 11.74 2.57
N ARG A 153 -9.28 11.81 1.62
CA ARG A 153 -8.72 13.10 1.14
C ARG A 153 -9.71 14.01 0.41
N LYS A 154 -10.87 13.47 0.04
CA LYS A 154 -11.97 14.23 -0.60
C LYS A 154 -13.03 14.66 0.40
N GLU A 155 -12.90 14.30 1.66
CA GLU A 155 -13.83 14.57 2.74
C GLU A 155 -13.32 15.69 3.67
N ASP A 156 -14.24 16.27 4.44
CA ASP A 156 -13.88 17.17 5.55
C ASP A 156 -13.36 16.34 6.73
N LEU A 157 -12.04 16.16 6.77
CA LEU A 157 -11.38 15.36 7.80
C LEU A 157 -11.65 15.85 9.23
N TYR A 158 -11.86 17.16 9.42
CA TYR A 158 -12.16 17.70 10.74
C TYR A 158 -13.52 17.21 11.24
N LYS A 159 -14.55 17.31 10.42
CA LYS A 159 -15.88 16.80 10.77
C LYS A 159 -15.88 15.28 10.95
N LEU A 160 -15.15 14.57 10.09
CA LEU A 160 -15.02 13.11 10.19
C LEU A 160 -14.41 12.70 11.53
N LEU A 161 -13.29 13.34 11.92
CA LEU A 161 -12.61 13.05 13.19
C LEU A 161 -13.47 13.43 14.41
N LEU A 162 -14.18 14.55 14.38
CA LEU A 162 -15.13 14.91 15.44
C LEU A 162 -16.24 13.87 15.60
N LYS A 163 -16.78 13.36 14.48
CA LYS A 163 -17.78 12.30 14.51
C LYS A 163 -17.22 11.01 15.13
N MET A 164 -15.99 10.64 14.76
CA MET A 164 -15.31 9.46 15.31
C MET A 164 -15.11 9.59 16.83
N LEU A 165 -14.60 10.74 17.31
CA LEU A 165 -14.39 11.00 18.75
C LEU A 165 -15.70 11.02 19.53
N ARG A 166 -16.80 11.52 18.93
CA ARG A 166 -18.11 11.48 19.57
C ARG A 166 -18.65 10.06 19.75
N ASN A 167 -18.41 9.21 18.74
CA ASN A 167 -18.89 7.83 18.76
C ASN A 167 -17.99 6.90 19.61
N HIS A 168 -16.72 7.26 19.76
CA HIS A 168 -15.72 6.53 20.52
C HIS A 168 -14.87 7.55 21.30
N PRO A 169 -15.39 8.06 22.46
CA PRO A 169 -14.65 8.99 23.30
C PRO A 169 -13.35 8.35 23.76
N LEU A 170 -12.32 9.16 23.92
CA LEU A 170 -11.07 8.74 24.57
C LEU A 170 -11.36 8.53 26.06
N GLU A 171 -10.98 7.38 26.59
CA GLU A 171 -11.00 7.09 28.04
C GLU A 171 -9.95 7.89 28.79
#